data_d8f10203532a2a83e907b12feb74d814
#
_entry.id   d8f10203532a2a83e907b12feb74d814
#
_cell.length_a   1.000
_cell.length_b   1.000
_cell.length_c   1.000
_cell.angle_alpha   90.00
_cell.angle_beta   90.00
_cell.angle_gamma   90.00
#
_symmetry.space_group_name_H-M   'P 1'
#
loop_
_entity.id
_entity.type
_entity.pdbx_description
1 polymer ?
#
loop_
_entity_poly.entity_id
_entity_poly.type
_entity_poly.pdbx_seq_one_letter_code
_entity_poly.pdbx_strand_id
1 'polypeptide(L)'
;MYTLLKRQAYQLHFYGSGYRILLFSVLASTALVLPTKVDAADVTDVFLGPGAGASVTTGKHDTGVGYSALNKNNTGTDNTAIGTAALSLNTSGGENTASGAGSLQSNTTGQNNTATGAFALANNMGGSNNSAIGVFALDSNTTGGANTASGAYALGSNTTGNNNTANGFFALTLNTTGYENTASGVSALQTNNTGADNTAAGFSALFFNSTGNENTATGAHALEANSSGGNNTADGANALKSNTTGTQNTASGFQALLSNTNGANNTADGVGALGSNTSGGNNTASGVSVLVSNTIGNSNTAIGIEALESNTSGSNNTASGASALQSNTTGSNNIALGVNAGFNLTSGKNNIDIGNTGVAGEAAKIRIGTKGTQKAAFIAGISGVAVSGGTVVVNLNGQLGIAGSSARFKKEIRPMTRSSEALFSLKPVTFRYKEELDPAGIPQFGLVAEEVEKVAPDLVLRDEDGELMSVRYEAVNAMLLNEFLKEHQKVETQEAKLAEQDRRIAEQEKQIERLNVGLQQVAARIKLEEGDVTRVNDPE
;
A
#
# COMPACT_ATOMS: atom_id res chain seq x y z
N MET A 1 -39.44 -29.04 -17.35
CA MET A 1 -38.88 -29.44 -18.64
C MET A 1 -39.96 -29.24 -19.69
N TYR A 2 -40.17 -28.01 -20.14
CA TYR A 2 -40.92 -27.57 -21.29
C TYR A 2 -41.13 -26.05 -21.15
N THR A 3 -40.15 -25.25 -21.52
CA THR A 3 -40.28 -23.85 -21.96
C THR A 3 -38.87 -23.27 -22.20
N LEU A 4 -38.10 -23.95 -23.00
CA LEU A 4 -36.87 -23.42 -23.61
C LEU A 4 -37.05 -23.70 -25.10
N LEU A 5 -37.35 -22.68 -25.87
CA LEU A 5 -37.14 -22.56 -27.31
C LEU A 5 -38.12 -21.54 -27.91
N LYS A 6 -37.72 -20.29 -27.92
CA LYS A 6 -37.93 -19.33 -29.02
C LYS A 6 -37.18 -18.01 -28.73
N ARG A 7 -35.87 -18.06 -28.83
CA ARG A 7 -35.09 -16.84 -29.12
C ARG A 7 -34.66 -16.96 -30.59
N GLN A 8 -35.44 -16.39 -31.51
CA GLN A 8 -34.92 -16.12 -32.85
C GLN A 8 -34.13 -14.83 -32.81
N ALA A 9 -32.85 -14.96 -33.12
CA ALA A 9 -31.96 -13.85 -33.40
C ALA A 9 -32.38 -13.19 -34.72
N TYR A 10 -32.74 -11.91 -34.69
CA TYR A 10 -32.80 -11.09 -35.90
C TYR A 10 -31.42 -10.49 -36.14
N GLN A 11 -30.72 -11.03 -37.12
CA GLN A 11 -29.58 -10.35 -37.73
C GLN A 11 -30.10 -9.27 -38.69
N LEU A 12 -29.84 -8.01 -38.38
CA LEU A 12 -30.04 -6.90 -39.29
C LEU A 12 -28.87 -6.85 -40.29
N HIS A 13 -29.12 -7.28 -41.52
CA HIS A 13 -28.24 -6.99 -42.65
C HIS A 13 -28.61 -5.62 -43.24
N PHE A 14 -27.69 -4.67 -43.18
CA PHE A 14 -27.83 -3.43 -43.95
C PHE A 14 -27.32 -3.66 -45.38
N TYR A 15 -28.26 -3.65 -46.37
CA TYR A 15 -27.92 -3.41 -47.77
C TYR A 15 -28.55 -2.10 -48.21
N GLY A 16 -27.71 -1.25 -48.77
CA GLY A 16 -28.11 0.07 -49.25
C GLY A 16 -28.90 0.06 -50.53
N SER A 17 -29.50 1.18 -50.77
CA SER A 17 -30.03 1.78 -51.97
C SER A 17 -31.54 1.75 -52.20
N GLY A 18 -32.13 2.92 -52.30
CA GLY A 18 -33.29 3.21 -53.16
C GLY A 18 -34.62 3.23 -52.46
N TYR A 19 -34.96 4.24 -51.67
CA TYR A 19 -36.32 4.48 -51.21
C TYR A 19 -37.16 5.11 -52.32
N ARG A 20 -38.14 4.36 -52.84
CA ARG A 20 -39.34 4.92 -53.45
C ARG A 20 -40.43 4.87 -52.39
N ILE A 21 -40.86 6.03 -51.89
CA ILE A 21 -42.02 6.17 -51.01
C ILE A 21 -43.25 5.98 -51.86
N LEU A 22 -43.95 4.85 -51.69
CA LEU A 22 -45.33 4.69 -52.19
C LEU A 22 -46.25 5.19 -51.06
N LEU A 23 -46.82 6.37 -51.24
CA LEU A 23 -47.98 6.80 -50.44
C LEU A 23 -49.21 5.98 -50.87
N PHE A 24 -49.63 5.00 -50.07
CA PHE A 24 -50.99 4.45 -50.14
C PHE A 24 -51.86 5.30 -49.23
N SER A 25 -52.67 6.17 -49.86
CA SER A 25 -53.85 6.77 -49.22
C SER A 25 -54.95 5.72 -49.06
N VAL A 26 -55.02 5.06 -47.88
CA VAL A 26 -56.18 4.31 -47.50
C VAL A 26 -57.17 5.28 -46.86
N LEU A 27 -58.06 5.83 -47.63
CA LEU A 27 -59.29 6.42 -47.09
C LEU A 27 -60.17 5.26 -46.55
N ALA A 28 -59.92 4.88 -45.26
CA ALA A 28 -60.88 4.11 -44.52
C ALA A 28 -61.92 5.08 -43.96
N SER A 29 -63.11 5.06 -44.55
CA SER A 29 -64.28 5.67 -43.97
C SER A 29 -64.65 4.92 -42.69
N THR A 30 -64.00 5.30 -41.57
CA THR A 30 -64.45 4.88 -40.26
C THR A 30 -65.70 5.73 -39.92
N ALA A 31 -66.83 5.14 -40.04
CA ALA A 31 -68.02 5.67 -39.40
C ALA A 31 -67.68 5.87 -37.91
N LEU A 32 -67.70 7.10 -37.45
CA LEU A 32 -67.58 7.46 -36.04
C LEU A 32 -68.83 6.88 -35.35
N VAL A 33 -68.74 5.66 -34.83
CA VAL A 33 -69.80 5.10 -33.95
C VAL A 33 -69.57 5.78 -32.60
N LEU A 34 -70.28 6.86 -32.38
CA LEU A 34 -70.38 7.46 -31.05
C LEU A 34 -71.03 6.42 -30.13
N PRO A 35 -70.53 6.11 -28.98
CA PRO A 35 -71.15 5.21 -28.02
C PRO A 35 -72.44 5.86 -27.53
N THR A 36 -73.56 5.17 -27.77
CA THR A 36 -74.90 5.60 -27.37
C THR A 36 -75.24 5.11 -25.95
N LYS A 37 -74.44 5.37 -25.01
CA LYS A 37 -74.72 5.36 -23.57
C LYS A 37 -73.85 6.41 -22.86
N VAL A 38 -74.46 7.55 -22.73
CA VAL A 38 -74.11 8.47 -21.65
C VAL A 38 -75.12 8.16 -20.54
N ASP A 39 -74.85 7.17 -19.69
CA ASP A 39 -75.48 7.10 -18.39
C ASP A 39 -75.00 8.32 -17.63
N ALA A 40 -75.97 8.96 -16.89
CA ALA A 40 -75.68 10.19 -16.14
C ALA A 40 -74.74 9.92 -14.95
N ALA A 41 -73.51 9.45 -15.22
CA ALA A 41 -72.41 9.41 -14.36
C ALA A 41 -71.60 10.68 -14.62
N ASP A 42 -71.19 11.37 -13.59
CA ASP A 42 -70.44 12.58 -13.47
C ASP A 42 -69.75 13.07 -14.77
N VAL A 43 -70.02 14.31 -15.21
CA VAL A 43 -69.55 14.92 -16.49
C VAL A 43 -68.05 14.98 -16.69
N THR A 44 -67.31 14.20 -15.95
CA THR A 44 -65.85 14.24 -15.84
C THR A 44 -65.09 13.11 -16.55
N ASP A 45 -65.80 12.04 -16.98
CA ASP A 45 -65.16 10.91 -17.67
C ASP A 45 -65.21 11.08 -19.19
N VAL A 46 -64.11 10.71 -19.88
CA VAL A 46 -64.01 10.76 -21.36
C VAL A 46 -63.54 9.39 -21.87
N PHE A 47 -64.47 8.71 -22.64
CA PHE A 47 -64.11 7.44 -23.26
C PHE A 47 -64.33 7.47 -24.80
N LEU A 48 -63.23 7.20 -25.55
CA LEU A 48 -63.25 7.17 -27.02
C LEU A 48 -62.65 5.85 -27.55
N GLY A 49 -63.44 5.08 -28.26
CA GLY A 49 -63.02 3.82 -28.87
C GLY A 49 -63.85 2.60 -28.44
N PRO A 50 -63.87 1.53 -29.23
CA PRO A 50 -64.60 0.33 -28.88
C PRO A 50 -64.18 -0.30 -27.58
N GLY A 51 -65.08 -0.50 -26.60
CA GLY A 51 -64.79 -1.09 -25.29
C GLY A 51 -64.00 -0.17 -24.30
N ALA A 52 -63.77 1.08 -24.62
CA ALA A 52 -63.23 2.02 -23.69
C ALA A 52 -64.16 2.28 -22.51
N GLY A 53 -63.69 2.18 -21.24
CA GLY A 53 -64.49 2.41 -20.04
C GLY A 53 -65.68 1.45 -19.85
N ALA A 54 -65.73 0.28 -20.53
CA ALA A 54 -66.90 -0.57 -20.60
C ALA A 54 -67.41 -1.08 -19.24
N SER A 55 -66.64 -1.18 -18.22
CA SER A 55 -67.01 -1.69 -16.88
C SER A 55 -66.83 -0.65 -15.74
N VAL A 56 -66.76 0.63 -16.06
CA VAL A 56 -66.68 1.68 -15.03
C VAL A 56 -68.02 1.73 -14.27
N THR A 57 -67.93 1.66 -12.93
CA THR A 57 -69.10 1.67 -12.05
C THR A 57 -69.15 2.90 -11.15
N THR A 58 -68.13 3.17 -10.41
CA THR A 58 -68.03 4.31 -9.48
C THR A 58 -66.75 5.11 -9.66
N GLY A 59 -65.89 4.73 -10.62
CA GLY A 59 -64.72 5.52 -11.04
C GLY A 59 -65.13 6.90 -11.51
N LYS A 60 -64.24 7.90 -11.30
CA LYS A 60 -64.47 9.30 -11.68
C LYS A 60 -63.21 9.92 -12.25
N HIS A 61 -63.39 10.95 -13.06
CA HIS A 61 -62.33 11.72 -13.68
C HIS A 61 -61.38 10.85 -14.55
N ASP A 62 -61.92 9.83 -15.16
CA ASP A 62 -61.17 8.91 -16.00
C ASP A 62 -61.15 9.33 -17.46
N THR A 63 -60.00 9.20 -18.13
CA THR A 63 -59.89 9.43 -19.58
C THR A 63 -59.40 8.14 -20.26
N GLY A 64 -60.20 7.54 -21.12
CA GLY A 64 -59.86 6.33 -21.90
C GLY A 64 -59.99 6.56 -23.40
N VAL A 65 -58.87 6.55 -24.13
CA VAL A 65 -58.81 6.75 -25.59
C VAL A 65 -58.12 5.57 -26.26
N GLY A 66 -58.89 4.74 -27.00
CA GLY A 66 -58.32 3.57 -27.69
C GLY A 66 -59.18 2.32 -27.52
N TYR A 67 -58.92 1.30 -28.33
CA TYR A 67 -59.61 0.01 -28.21
C TYR A 67 -59.36 -0.61 -26.82
N SER A 68 -60.42 -0.91 -26.05
CA SER A 68 -60.37 -1.47 -24.70
C SER A 68 -59.51 -0.67 -23.66
N ALA A 69 -59.29 0.62 -23.83
CA ALA A 69 -58.69 1.48 -22.83
C ALA A 69 -59.60 1.53 -21.58
N LEU A 70 -59.03 1.34 -20.35
CA LEU A 70 -59.77 1.29 -19.07
C LEU A 70 -60.98 0.32 -19.07
N ASN A 71 -60.93 -0.76 -19.88
CA ASN A 71 -62.04 -1.65 -20.10
C ASN A 71 -62.65 -2.21 -18.81
N LYS A 72 -61.80 -2.62 -17.81
CA LYS A 72 -62.26 -3.22 -16.55
C LYS A 72 -62.17 -2.28 -15.34
N ASN A 73 -62.00 -0.97 -15.54
CA ASN A 73 -61.93 -0.05 -14.43
C ASN A 73 -63.28 0.00 -13.67
N ASN A 74 -63.33 -0.48 -12.44
CA ASN A 74 -64.59 -0.49 -11.67
C ASN A 74 -64.65 0.77 -10.77
N THR A 75 -63.69 0.93 -9.89
CA THR A 75 -63.73 1.95 -8.82
C THR A 75 -62.50 2.86 -8.85
N GLY A 76 -61.55 2.62 -9.75
CA GLY A 76 -60.39 3.47 -9.93
C GLY A 76 -60.78 4.88 -10.39
N THR A 77 -60.09 5.89 -9.87
CA THR A 77 -60.32 7.31 -10.15
C THR A 77 -59.08 8.01 -10.69
N ASP A 78 -59.31 9.11 -11.42
CA ASP A 78 -58.23 9.98 -11.89
C ASP A 78 -57.22 9.28 -12.81
N ASN A 79 -57.67 8.28 -13.60
CA ASN A 79 -56.81 7.55 -14.53
C ASN A 79 -56.84 8.15 -15.94
N THR A 80 -55.71 8.20 -16.60
CA THR A 80 -55.58 8.56 -18.01
C THR A 80 -54.98 7.39 -18.80
N ALA A 81 -55.72 6.84 -19.76
CA ALA A 81 -55.30 5.73 -20.63
C ALA A 81 -55.46 6.10 -22.11
N ILE A 82 -54.34 6.19 -22.82
CA ILE A 82 -54.31 6.53 -24.27
C ILE A 82 -53.56 5.42 -25.00
N GLY A 83 -54.26 4.60 -25.76
CA GLY A 83 -53.68 3.48 -26.51
C GLY A 83 -54.55 2.22 -26.47
N THR A 84 -54.33 1.30 -27.41
CA THR A 84 -54.97 -0.01 -27.42
C THR A 84 -54.63 -0.78 -26.16
N ALA A 85 -55.64 -1.21 -25.39
CA ALA A 85 -55.52 -1.95 -24.13
C ALA A 85 -54.73 -1.24 -23.03
N ALA A 86 -54.56 0.07 -23.07
CA ALA A 86 -53.98 0.83 -21.99
C ALA A 86 -54.87 0.75 -20.73
N LEU A 87 -54.28 0.37 -19.54
CA LEU A 87 -54.98 0.15 -18.27
C LEU A 87 -56.22 -0.78 -18.40
N SER A 88 -56.21 -1.72 -19.36
CA SER A 88 -57.42 -2.50 -19.69
C SER A 88 -57.91 -3.40 -18.55
N LEU A 89 -57.05 -3.85 -17.65
CA LEU A 89 -57.41 -4.71 -16.51
C LEU A 89 -57.44 -3.97 -15.16
N ASN A 90 -57.35 -2.63 -15.15
CA ASN A 90 -57.45 -1.85 -13.92
C ASN A 90 -58.77 -2.10 -13.23
N THR A 91 -58.80 -2.33 -11.93
CA THR A 91 -60.02 -2.54 -11.16
C THR A 91 -60.30 -1.41 -10.17
N SER A 92 -59.32 -1.10 -9.33
CA SER A 92 -59.43 -0.07 -8.28
C SER A 92 -58.21 0.85 -8.18
N GLY A 93 -57.18 0.67 -9.02
CA GLY A 93 -56.04 1.56 -9.09
C GLY A 93 -56.45 2.96 -9.52
N GLY A 94 -55.93 3.99 -8.82
CA GLY A 94 -56.19 5.40 -9.13
C GLY A 94 -54.91 6.18 -9.44
N GLU A 95 -55.12 7.38 -10.04
CA GLU A 95 -54.02 8.32 -10.32
C GLU A 95 -52.95 7.74 -11.27
N ASN A 96 -53.34 6.86 -12.20
CA ASN A 96 -52.42 6.27 -13.16
C ASN A 96 -52.50 6.98 -14.52
N THR A 97 -51.33 7.18 -15.13
CA THR A 97 -51.23 7.69 -16.52
C THR A 97 -50.59 6.62 -17.41
N ALA A 98 -51.30 6.14 -18.42
CA ALA A 98 -50.85 5.16 -19.40
C ALA A 98 -50.94 5.72 -20.82
N SER A 99 -49.85 5.90 -21.51
CA SER A 99 -49.77 6.37 -22.89
C SER A 99 -48.96 5.42 -23.77
N GLY A 100 -49.66 4.56 -24.51
CA GLY A 100 -49.05 3.54 -25.37
C GLY A 100 -49.87 2.26 -25.44
N ALA A 101 -49.71 1.47 -26.48
CA ALA A 101 -50.37 0.18 -26.61
C ALA A 101 -49.91 -0.78 -25.50
N GLY A 102 -50.86 -1.35 -24.73
CA GLY A 102 -50.58 -2.25 -23.62
C GLY A 102 -49.85 -1.62 -22.41
N SER A 103 -49.75 -0.29 -22.34
CA SER A 103 -49.19 0.37 -21.17
C SER A 103 -50.08 0.14 -19.94
N LEU A 104 -49.47 -0.26 -18.77
CA LEU A 104 -50.19 -0.65 -17.53
C LEU A 104 -51.31 -1.66 -17.75
N GLN A 105 -51.19 -2.51 -18.76
CA GLN A 105 -52.28 -3.40 -19.20
C GLN A 105 -52.88 -4.23 -18.06
N SER A 106 -52.03 -4.85 -17.25
CA SER A 106 -52.42 -5.76 -16.16
C SER A 106 -52.52 -5.07 -14.78
N ASN A 107 -52.49 -3.74 -14.73
CA ASN A 107 -52.66 -3.04 -13.45
C ASN A 107 -54.02 -3.39 -12.86
N THR A 108 -54.07 -3.79 -11.60
CA THR A 108 -55.34 -4.11 -10.91
C THR A 108 -55.60 -3.11 -9.79
N THR A 109 -54.67 -2.92 -8.90
CA THR A 109 -54.80 -2.08 -7.69
C THR A 109 -53.69 -1.04 -7.55
N GLY A 110 -52.66 -1.07 -8.39
CA GLY A 110 -51.52 -0.13 -8.35
C GLY A 110 -51.98 1.30 -8.58
N GLN A 111 -51.37 2.25 -7.83
CA GLN A 111 -51.72 3.67 -7.84
C GLN A 111 -50.52 4.55 -8.19
N ASN A 112 -50.77 5.76 -8.65
CA ASN A 112 -49.74 6.77 -8.91
C ASN A 112 -48.63 6.28 -9.88
N ASN A 113 -49.00 5.48 -10.90
CA ASN A 113 -48.04 5.01 -11.88
C ASN A 113 -48.13 5.83 -13.18
N THR A 114 -46.97 6.15 -13.75
CA THR A 114 -46.85 6.79 -15.06
C THR A 114 -46.18 5.82 -16.03
N ALA A 115 -46.83 5.45 -17.12
CA ALA A 115 -46.31 4.57 -18.16
C ALA A 115 -46.43 5.22 -19.54
N THR A 116 -45.32 5.53 -20.17
CA THR A 116 -45.30 6.11 -21.53
C THR A 116 -44.45 5.23 -22.46
N GLY A 117 -45.07 4.60 -23.42
CA GLY A 117 -44.45 3.67 -24.37
C GLY A 117 -45.21 2.36 -24.50
N ALA A 118 -45.04 1.65 -25.62
CA ALA A 118 -45.66 0.35 -25.81
C ALA A 118 -45.17 -0.66 -24.74
N PHE A 119 -46.11 -1.30 -24.05
CA PHE A 119 -45.91 -2.27 -22.98
C PHE A 119 -45.12 -1.74 -21.78
N ALA A 120 -45.04 -0.43 -21.58
CA ALA A 120 -44.48 0.14 -20.36
C ALA A 120 -45.36 -0.29 -19.15
N LEU A 121 -44.74 -0.87 -18.08
CA LEU A 121 -45.42 -1.40 -16.89
C LEU A 121 -46.56 -2.41 -17.23
N ALA A 122 -46.46 -3.17 -18.33
CA ALA A 122 -47.57 -3.98 -18.83
C ALA A 122 -48.08 -5.01 -17.81
N ASN A 123 -47.21 -5.64 -17.03
CA ASN A 123 -47.57 -6.67 -16.06
C ASN A 123 -47.70 -6.15 -14.60
N ASN A 124 -47.74 -4.84 -14.39
CA ASN A 124 -47.93 -4.29 -13.05
C ASN A 124 -49.27 -4.68 -12.47
N MET A 125 -49.33 -5.42 -11.40
CA MET A 125 -50.57 -5.79 -10.73
C MET A 125 -50.91 -4.85 -9.56
N GLY A 126 -49.98 -4.66 -8.65
CA GLY A 126 -50.21 -3.88 -7.43
C GLY A 126 -49.10 -2.87 -7.11
N GLY A 127 -48.03 -2.82 -7.92
CA GLY A 127 -46.95 -1.85 -7.76
C GLY A 127 -47.45 -0.41 -7.89
N SER A 128 -46.95 0.47 -7.01
CA SER A 128 -47.38 1.87 -6.96
C SER A 128 -46.20 2.83 -7.04
N ASN A 129 -46.45 4.09 -7.43
CA ASN A 129 -45.46 5.15 -7.54
C ASN A 129 -44.35 4.86 -8.56
N ASN A 130 -44.61 4.08 -9.59
CA ASN A 130 -43.62 3.78 -10.63
C ASN A 130 -43.72 4.76 -11.80
N SER A 131 -42.58 5.15 -12.37
CA SER A 131 -42.49 5.95 -13.58
C SER A 131 -41.71 5.18 -14.65
N ALA A 132 -42.39 4.82 -15.77
CA ALA A 132 -41.80 4.07 -16.87
C ALA A 132 -41.94 4.83 -18.19
N ILE A 133 -40.84 5.20 -18.82
CA ILE A 133 -40.78 5.91 -20.10
C ILE A 133 -39.93 5.11 -21.08
N GLY A 134 -40.51 4.49 -22.06
CA GLY A 134 -39.81 3.66 -23.05
C GLY A 134 -40.56 2.38 -23.38
N VAL A 135 -40.26 1.79 -24.52
CA VAL A 135 -40.81 0.49 -24.93
C VAL A 135 -40.29 -0.59 -23.97
N PHE A 136 -41.22 -1.40 -23.39
CA PHE A 136 -40.95 -2.43 -22.40
C PHE A 136 -40.21 -1.95 -21.13
N ALA A 137 -40.29 -0.66 -20.79
CA ALA A 137 -39.77 -0.17 -19.50
C ALA A 137 -40.62 -0.72 -18.35
N LEU A 138 -40.00 -1.34 -17.32
CA LEU A 138 -40.66 -2.01 -16.19
C LEU A 138 -41.73 -3.05 -16.61
N ASP A 139 -41.58 -3.67 -17.79
CA ASP A 139 -42.61 -4.56 -18.36
C ASP A 139 -43.06 -5.68 -17.42
N SER A 140 -42.13 -6.35 -16.75
CA SER A 140 -42.39 -7.49 -15.87
C SER A 140 -42.70 -7.13 -14.42
N ASN A 141 -42.81 -5.85 -14.08
CA ASN A 141 -43.06 -5.44 -12.68
C ASN A 141 -44.41 -5.99 -12.22
N THR A 142 -44.45 -6.60 -11.04
CA THR A 142 -45.71 -7.12 -10.46
C THR A 142 -46.14 -6.31 -9.24
N THR A 143 -45.31 -6.19 -8.24
CA THR A 143 -45.63 -5.49 -7.00
C THR A 143 -44.52 -4.48 -6.57
N GLY A 144 -43.42 -4.39 -7.30
CA GLY A 144 -42.38 -3.42 -7.06
C GLY A 144 -42.91 -1.99 -7.11
N GLY A 145 -42.49 -1.16 -6.16
CA GLY A 145 -42.94 0.23 -6.04
C GLY A 145 -41.81 1.25 -6.06
N ALA A 146 -42.14 2.51 -6.33
CA ALA A 146 -41.21 3.63 -6.32
C ALA A 146 -40.00 3.46 -7.29
N ASN A 147 -40.21 2.80 -8.43
CA ASN A 147 -39.18 2.63 -9.45
C ASN A 147 -39.29 3.68 -10.55
N THR A 148 -38.17 4.18 -11.03
CA THR A 148 -38.08 5.06 -12.20
C THR A 148 -37.30 4.40 -13.31
N ALA A 149 -37.93 4.17 -14.48
CA ALA A 149 -37.31 3.60 -15.66
C ALA A 149 -37.46 4.54 -16.86
N SER A 150 -36.35 5.04 -17.39
CA SER A 150 -36.32 5.90 -18.58
C SER A 150 -35.38 5.30 -19.63
N GLY A 151 -35.95 4.70 -20.64
CA GLY A 151 -35.24 4.00 -21.72
C GLY A 151 -35.93 2.70 -22.12
N ALA A 152 -35.74 2.26 -23.35
CA ALA A 152 -36.27 0.97 -23.77
C ALA A 152 -35.61 -0.16 -22.97
N TYR A 153 -36.46 -1.09 -22.47
CA TYR A 153 -36.11 -2.22 -21.61
C TYR A 153 -35.45 -1.84 -20.26
N ALA A 154 -35.49 -0.56 -19.86
CA ALA A 154 -35.03 -0.18 -18.53
C ALA A 154 -35.87 -0.88 -17.44
N LEU A 155 -35.20 -1.57 -16.46
CA LEU A 155 -35.89 -2.41 -15.45
C LEU A 155 -36.86 -3.44 -16.02
N GLY A 156 -36.65 -3.91 -17.27
CA GLY A 156 -37.61 -4.75 -17.98
C GLY A 156 -38.01 -6.03 -17.27
N SER A 157 -37.13 -6.66 -16.52
CA SER A 157 -37.40 -7.90 -15.76
C SER A 157 -37.69 -7.69 -14.27
N ASN A 158 -37.82 -6.45 -13.80
CA ASN A 158 -38.09 -6.19 -12.37
C ASN A 158 -39.42 -6.83 -11.98
N THR A 159 -39.47 -7.57 -10.89
CA THR A 159 -40.70 -8.19 -10.39
C THR A 159 -41.21 -7.54 -9.11
N THR A 160 -40.36 -7.51 -8.08
CA THR A 160 -40.71 -7.01 -6.74
C THR A 160 -39.70 -5.99 -6.19
N GLY A 161 -38.63 -5.70 -6.95
CA GLY A 161 -37.64 -4.71 -6.57
C GLY A 161 -38.25 -3.31 -6.42
N ASN A 162 -37.81 -2.57 -5.39
CA ASN A 162 -38.33 -1.25 -5.06
C ASN A 162 -37.22 -0.19 -5.10
N ASN A 163 -37.62 1.08 -5.23
CA ASN A 163 -36.72 2.23 -5.14
C ASN A 163 -35.56 2.20 -6.15
N ASN A 164 -35.73 1.56 -7.31
CA ASN A 164 -34.70 1.53 -8.34
C ASN A 164 -34.87 2.69 -9.34
N THR A 165 -33.76 3.28 -9.74
CA THR A 165 -33.71 4.29 -10.81
C THR A 165 -32.87 3.77 -11.97
N ALA A 166 -33.46 3.61 -13.15
CA ALA A 166 -32.78 3.17 -14.38
C ALA A 166 -32.98 4.20 -15.50
N ASN A 167 -31.90 4.82 -15.93
CA ASN A 167 -31.90 5.80 -17.02
C ASN A 167 -30.92 5.36 -18.13
N GLY A 168 -31.45 4.81 -19.21
CA GLY A 168 -30.70 4.33 -20.36
C GLY A 168 -31.26 3.07 -20.99
N PHE A 169 -30.89 2.82 -22.22
CA PHE A 169 -31.22 1.60 -22.95
C PHE A 169 -30.59 0.39 -22.23
N PHE A 170 -31.39 -0.60 -21.88
CA PHE A 170 -31.03 -1.78 -21.08
C PHE A 170 -30.49 -1.51 -19.67
N ALA A 171 -30.68 -0.33 -19.09
CA ALA A 171 -30.28 -0.11 -17.70
C ALA A 171 -31.10 -1.00 -16.75
N LEU A 172 -30.44 -1.73 -15.82
CA LEU A 172 -31.06 -2.66 -14.85
C LEU A 172 -32.01 -3.69 -15.48
N THR A 173 -31.84 -4.07 -16.74
CA THR A 173 -32.83 -4.87 -17.47
C THR A 173 -33.16 -6.18 -16.78
N LEU A 174 -32.18 -6.91 -16.23
CA LEU A 174 -32.37 -8.22 -15.62
C LEU A 174 -32.55 -8.16 -14.07
N ASN A 175 -32.77 -6.97 -13.51
CA ASN A 175 -33.11 -6.86 -12.10
C ASN A 175 -34.41 -7.60 -11.81
N THR A 176 -34.44 -8.46 -10.80
CA THR A 176 -35.69 -9.16 -10.42
C THR A 176 -36.22 -8.66 -9.07
N THR A 177 -35.39 -8.72 -8.03
CA THR A 177 -35.77 -8.37 -6.66
C THR A 177 -34.81 -7.35 -6.03
N GLY A 178 -33.73 -6.99 -6.72
CA GLY A 178 -32.78 -5.96 -6.26
C GLY A 178 -33.50 -4.63 -6.02
N TYR A 179 -33.07 -3.90 -4.98
CA TYR A 179 -33.69 -2.65 -4.53
C TYR A 179 -32.66 -1.56 -4.32
N GLU A 180 -33.11 -0.31 -4.31
CA GLU A 180 -32.28 0.87 -4.04
C GLU A 180 -31.07 1.00 -4.99
N ASN A 181 -31.21 0.52 -6.24
CA ASN A 181 -30.15 0.65 -7.24
C ASN A 181 -30.37 1.88 -8.13
N THR A 182 -29.28 2.58 -8.45
CA THR A 182 -29.28 3.68 -9.42
C THR A 182 -28.39 3.32 -10.60
N ALA A 183 -28.97 3.24 -11.81
CA ALA A 183 -28.25 2.98 -13.06
C ALA A 183 -28.48 4.12 -14.05
N SER A 184 -27.42 4.79 -14.49
CA SER A 184 -27.45 5.86 -15.49
C SER A 184 -26.42 5.57 -16.60
N GLY A 185 -26.90 5.16 -17.75
CA GLY A 185 -26.07 4.80 -18.90
C GLY A 185 -26.60 3.58 -19.64
N VAL A 186 -26.20 3.43 -20.90
CA VAL A 186 -26.52 2.24 -21.69
C VAL A 186 -25.92 1.02 -21.02
N SER A 187 -26.76 0.01 -20.75
CA SER A 187 -26.36 -1.25 -20.11
C SER A 187 -25.75 -1.12 -18.71
N ALA A 188 -25.94 -0.01 -18.01
CA ALA A 188 -25.52 0.11 -16.61
C ALA A 188 -26.32 -0.87 -15.74
N LEU A 189 -25.62 -1.66 -14.87
CA LEU A 189 -26.22 -2.71 -14.02
C LEU A 189 -27.09 -3.71 -14.78
N GLN A 190 -26.83 -3.96 -16.07
CA GLN A 190 -27.74 -4.72 -16.93
C GLN A 190 -28.12 -6.09 -16.36
N THR A 191 -27.16 -6.84 -15.81
CA THR A 191 -27.41 -8.20 -15.30
C THR A 191 -27.59 -8.28 -13.79
N ASN A 192 -27.83 -7.15 -13.13
CA ASN A 192 -28.15 -7.17 -11.71
C ASN A 192 -29.41 -8.03 -11.50
N ASN A 193 -29.34 -9.01 -10.64
CA ASN A 193 -30.49 -9.87 -10.35
C ASN A 193 -31.12 -9.53 -9.00
N THR A 194 -30.33 -9.64 -7.95
CA THR A 194 -30.75 -9.42 -6.56
C THR A 194 -29.88 -8.41 -5.81
N GLY A 195 -28.81 -7.90 -6.43
CA GLY A 195 -27.94 -6.89 -5.83
C GLY A 195 -28.70 -5.62 -5.45
N ALA A 196 -28.35 -5.04 -4.30
CA ALA A 196 -28.99 -3.86 -3.74
C ALA A 196 -27.97 -2.74 -3.44
N ASP A 197 -28.49 -1.52 -3.31
CA ASP A 197 -27.70 -0.35 -2.91
C ASP A 197 -26.52 -0.04 -3.86
N ASN A 198 -26.65 -0.34 -5.15
CA ASN A 198 -25.61 -0.10 -6.13
C ASN A 198 -25.86 1.18 -6.92
N THR A 199 -24.80 1.94 -7.17
CA THR A 199 -24.81 3.12 -8.06
C THR A 199 -23.90 2.89 -9.25
N ALA A 200 -24.44 2.95 -10.47
CA ALA A 200 -23.70 2.81 -11.72
C ALA A 200 -23.97 4.00 -12.64
N ALA A 201 -22.94 4.75 -12.98
CA ALA A 201 -22.99 5.90 -13.89
C ALA A 201 -21.96 5.74 -15.01
N GLY A 202 -22.40 5.35 -16.19
CA GLY A 202 -21.54 5.16 -17.37
C GLY A 202 -21.97 4.00 -18.25
N PHE A 203 -21.41 3.96 -19.45
CA PHE A 203 -21.61 2.84 -20.38
C PHE A 203 -21.08 1.54 -19.77
N SER A 204 -21.93 0.51 -19.64
CA SER A 204 -21.59 -0.79 -19.05
C SER A 204 -20.96 -0.75 -17.65
N ALA A 205 -21.21 0.30 -16.86
CA ALA A 205 -20.79 0.33 -15.46
C ALA A 205 -21.56 -0.76 -14.69
N LEU A 206 -20.84 -1.59 -13.87
CA LEU A 206 -21.40 -2.73 -13.13
C LEU A 206 -22.22 -3.70 -14.00
N PHE A 207 -21.84 -3.87 -15.26
CA PHE A 207 -22.63 -4.63 -16.24
C PHE A 207 -22.98 -6.04 -15.74
N PHE A 208 -22.00 -6.82 -15.26
CA PHE A 208 -22.16 -8.21 -14.82
C PHE A 208 -22.48 -8.37 -13.33
N ASN A 209 -22.82 -7.30 -12.62
CA ASN A 209 -23.21 -7.42 -11.21
C ASN A 209 -24.45 -8.31 -11.09
N SER A 210 -24.34 -9.43 -10.43
CA SER A 210 -25.49 -10.34 -10.23
C SER A 210 -26.08 -10.18 -8.83
N THR A 211 -25.25 -10.24 -7.80
CA THR A 211 -25.64 -10.24 -6.39
C THR A 211 -24.82 -9.29 -5.52
N GLY A 212 -23.84 -8.58 -6.09
CA GLY A 212 -23.02 -7.62 -5.36
C GLY A 212 -23.83 -6.44 -4.83
N ASN A 213 -23.53 -5.99 -3.61
CA ASN A 213 -24.24 -4.90 -2.95
C ASN A 213 -23.29 -3.75 -2.63
N GLU A 214 -23.86 -2.56 -2.44
CA GLU A 214 -23.15 -1.39 -1.93
C GLU A 214 -21.93 -1.01 -2.82
N ASN A 215 -22.05 -1.18 -4.15
CA ASN A 215 -20.99 -0.78 -5.06
C ASN A 215 -21.29 0.56 -5.73
N THR A 216 -20.29 1.39 -5.88
CA THR A 216 -20.35 2.63 -6.65
C THR A 216 -19.41 2.55 -7.83
N ALA A 217 -19.93 2.71 -9.05
CA ALA A 217 -19.16 2.68 -10.28
C ALA A 217 -19.47 3.92 -11.15
N THR A 218 -18.48 4.78 -11.32
CA THR A 218 -18.58 5.98 -12.16
C THR A 218 -17.53 5.90 -13.28
N GLY A 219 -17.99 5.87 -14.52
CA GLY A 219 -17.14 5.77 -15.71
C GLY A 219 -17.48 4.59 -16.61
N ALA A 220 -17.07 4.66 -17.86
CA ALA A 220 -17.27 3.58 -18.82
C ALA A 220 -16.53 2.32 -18.37
N HIS A 221 -17.23 1.19 -18.32
CA HIS A 221 -16.70 -0.11 -17.90
C HIS A 221 -16.14 -0.16 -16.47
N ALA A 222 -16.49 0.78 -15.59
CA ALA A 222 -16.13 0.71 -14.17
C ALA A 222 -16.85 -0.48 -13.53
N LEU A 223 -16.10 -1.35 -12.78
CA LEU A 223 -16.60 -2.58 -12.16
C LEU A 223 -17.37 -3.51 -13.12
N GLU A 224 -17.07 -3.49 -14.42
CA GLU A 224 -17.83 -4.19 -15.45
C GLU A 224 -18.06 -5.68 -15.13
N ALA A 225 -16.99 -6.39 -14.72
CA ALA A 225 -17.02 -7.83 -14.48
C ALA A 225 -17.46 -8.24 -13.06
N ASN A 226 -17.85 -7.29 -12.20
CA ASN A 226 -18.25 -7.61 -10.83
C ASN A 226 -19.44 -8.58 -10.83
N SER A 227 -19.32 -9.71 -10.17
CA SER A 227 -20.41 -10.69 -10.06
C SER A 227 -21.08 -10.67 -8.70
N SER A 228 -20.29 -10.68 -7.64
CA SER A 228 -20.76 -10.73 -6.25
C SER A 228 -19.93 -9.90 -5.27
N GLY A 229 -18.86 -9.22 -5.75
CA GLY A 229 -18.09 -8.30 -4.92
C GLY A 229 -18.97 -7.18 -4.37
N GLY A 230 -18.77 -6.81 -3.09
CA GLY A 230 -19.52 -5.74 -2.44
C GLY A 230 -18.64 -4.66 -1.83
N ASN A 231 -19.24 -3.50 -1.55
CA ASN A 231 -18.55 -2.37 -0.92
C ASN A 231 -17.36 -1.86 -1.74
N ASN A 232 -17.44 -1.87 -3.07
CA ASN A 232 -16.39 -1.36 -3.94
C ASN A 232 -16.75 0.03 -4.49
N THR A 233 -15.77 0.92 -4.54
CA THR A 233 -15.89 2.22 -5.21
C THR A 233 -14.94 2.27 -6.40
N ALA A 234 -15.46 2.49 -7.59
CA ALA A 234 -14.69 2.65 -8.82
C ALA A 234 -15.07 3.99 -9.49
N ASP A 235 -14.11 4.91 -9.53
CA ASP A 235 -14.28 6.21 -10.20
C ASP A 235 -13.21 6.38 -11.29
N GLY A 236 -13.63 6.23 -12.53
CA GLY A 236 -12.78 6.31 -13.71
C GLY A 236 -13.07 5.22 -14.73
N ALA A 237 -12.76 5.50 -15.98
CA ALA A 237 -12.93 4.51 -17.04
C ALA A 237 -12.04 3.28 -16.79
N ASN A 238 -12.65 2.08 -16.87
CA ASN A 238 -12.02 0.80 -16.58
C ASN A 238 -11.47 0.63 -15.13
N ALA A 239 -11.84 1.48 -14.18
CA ALA A 239 -11.50 1.25 -12.78
C ALA A 239 -12.17 -0.04 -12.28
N LEU A 240 -11.39 -0.94 -11.60
CA LEU A 240 -11.84 -2.25 -11.12
C LEU A 240 -12.54 -3.11 -12.19
N LYS A 241 -12.23 -2.92 -13.46
CA LYS A 241 -12.97 -3.55 -14.56
C LYS A 241 -13.11 -5.06 -14.43
N SER A 242 -12.03 -5.76 -14.04
CA SER A 242 -11.98 -7.22 -13.96
C SER A 242 -12.38 -7.78 -12.58
N ASN A 243 -12.79 -6.94 -11.64
CA ASN A 243 -13.20 -7.40 -10.31
C ASN A 243 -14.37 -8.38 -10.42
N THR A 244 -14.27 -9.54 -9.80
CA THR A 244 -15.33 -10.55 -9.79
C THR A 244 -15.97 -10.70 -8.42
N THR A 245 -15.15 -10.95 -7.41
CA THR A 245 -15.58 -11.21 -6.02
C THR A 245 -14.84 -10.37 -4.99
N GLY A 246 -13.88 -9.54 -5.41
CA GLY A 246 -13.14 -8.65 -4.51
C GLY A 246 -14.07 -7.66 -3.83
N THR A 247 -13.80 -7.36 -2.55
CA THR A 247 -14.62 -6.50 -1.71
C THR A 247 -13.83 -5.36 -1.09
N GLN A 248 -14.52 -4.28 -0.74
CA GLN A 248 -13.93 -3.17 0.01
C GLN A 248 -12.73 -2.53 -0.70
N ASN A 249 -12.78 -2.46 -2.04
CA ASN A 249 -11.76 -1.80 -2.83
C ASN A 249 -12.20 -0.39 -3.23
N THR A 250 -11.28 0.55 -3.18
CA THR A 250 -11.46 1.91 -3.70
C THR A 250 -10.46 2.13 -4.85
N ALA A 251 -10.97 2.41 -6.04
CA ALA A 251 -10.18 2.71 -7.23
C ALA A 251 -10.61 4.05 -7.82
N SER A 252 -9.71 5.03 -7.80
CA SER A 252 -9.91 6.37 -8.38
C SER A 252 -8.85 6.61 -9.45
N GLY A 253 -9.29 6.73 -10.71
CA GLY A 253 -8.42 6.97 -11.86
C GLY A 253 -8.62 5.98 -13.00
N PHE A 254 -8.17 6.39 -14.18
CA PHE A 254 -8.18 5.54 -15.38
C PHE A 254 -7.37 4.26 -15.14
N GLN A 255 -8.03 3.08 -15.30
CA GLN A 255 -7.42 1.76 -15.12
C GLN A 255 -6.86 1.48 -13.70
N ALA A 256 -7.29 2.21 -12.68
CA ALA A 256 -6.95 1.85 -11.30
C ALA A 256 -7.53 0.48 -10.95
N LEU A 257 -6.72 -0.44 -10.37
CA LEU A 257 -7.10 -1.83 -10.05
C LEU A 257 -7.72 -2.60 -11.24
N LEU A 258 -7.31 -2.30 -12.47
CA LEU A 258 -7.90 -2.83 -13.71
C LEU A 258 -8.09 -4.35 -13.67
N SER A 259 -7.05 -5.09 -13.26
CA SER A 259 -6.97 -6.56 -13.31
C SER A 259 -7.39 -7.25 -12.01
N ASN A 260 -7.84 -6.50 -11.00
CA ASN A 260 -8.25 -7.10 -9.73
C ASN A 260 -9.37 -8.12 -9.96
N THR A 261 -9.24 -9.32 -9.43
CA THR A 261 -10.27 -10.36 -9.52
C THR A 261 -10.94 -10.63 -8.18
N ASN A 262 -10.16 -10.93 -7.17
CA ASN A 262 -10.63 -11.25 -5.82
C ASN A 262 -9.85 -10.56 -4.69
N GLY A 263 -8.86 -9.71 -5.02
CA GLY A 263 -8.16 -8.88 -4.05
C GLY A 263 -9.13 -7.97 -3.29
N ALA A 264 -8.92 -7.81 -1.98
CA ALA A 264 -9.80 -7.04 -1.11
C ALA A 264 -9.05 -5.98 -0.30
N ASN A 265 -9.79 -4.96 0.16
CA ASN A 265 -9.25 -3.89 1.00
C ASN A 265 -8.11 -3.10 0.34
N ASN A 266 -8.15 -2.91 -0.97
CA ASN A 266 -7.16 -2.13 -1.68
C ASN A 266 -7.65 -0.71 -1.92
N THR A 267 -6.77 0.27 -1.77
CA THR A 267 -6.99 1.66 -2.16
C THR A 267 -6.00 2.01 -3.27
N ALA A 268 -6.51 2.38 -4.43
CA ALA A 268 -5.74 2.80 -5.60
C ALA A 268 -6.22 4.17 -6.08
N ASP A 269 -5.38 5.19 -5.94
CA ASP A 269 -5.67 6.55 -6.38
C ASP A 269 -4.61 7.01 -7.38
N GLY A 270 -4.99 7.10 -8.63
CA GLY A 270 -4.13 7.49 -9.75
C GLY A 270 -4.26 6.60 -10.97
N VAL A 271 -3.79 7.11 -12.09
CA VAL A 271 -3.78 6.39 -13.37
C VAL A 271 -2.93 5.12 -13.27
N GLY A 272 -3.53 3.96 -13.52
CA GLY A 272 -2.85 2.68 -13.50
C GLY A 272 -2.39 2.21 -12.11
N ALA A 273 -2.78 2.88 -11.03
CA ALA A 273 -2.43 2.43 -9.68
C ALA A 273 -2.96 1.02 -9.43
N LEU A 274 -2.07 0.08 -8.97
CA LEU A 274 -2.39 -1.35 -8.78
C LEU A 274 -2.99 -2.03 -10.03
N GLY A 275 -2.65 -1.55 -11.24
CA GLY A 275 -3.29 -1.97 -12.49
C GLY A 275 -3.26 -3.47 -12.76
N SER A 276 -2.20 -4.17 -12.39
CA SER A 276 -2.04 -5.62 -12.58
C SER A 276 -2.42 -6.46 -11.36
N ASN A 277 -2.92 -5.85 -10.28
CA ASN A 277 -3.28 -6.61 -9.07
C ASN A 277 -4.36 -7.64 -9.40
N THR A 278 -4.16 -8.89 -8.99
CA THR A 278 -5.15 -9.96 -9.20
C THR A 278 -5.82 -10.38 -7.89
N SER A 279 -5.02 -10.72 -6.89
CA SER A 279 -5.49 -11.22 -5.59
C SER A 279 -4.79 -10.58 -4.39
N GLY A 280 -3.83 -9.68 -4.61
CA GLY A 280 -3.20 -8.93 -3.52
C GLY A 280 -4.23 -8.12 -2.73
N GLY A 281 -4.13 -8.11 -1.40
CA GLY A 281 -5.04 -7.40 -0.51
C GLY A 281 -4.35 -6.42 0.42
N ASN A 282 -5.13 -5.49 0.99
CA ASN A 282 -4.66 -4.50 1.96
C ASN A 282 -3.55 -3.58 1.42
N ASN A 283 -3.54 -3.28 0.13
CA ASN A 283 -2.56 -2.39 -0.47
C ASN A 283 -3.11 -0.95 -0.57
N THR A 284 -2.26 0.03 -0.32
CA THR A 284 -2.54 1.45 -0.54
C THR A 284 -1.57 1.99 -1.58
N ALA A 285 -2.08 2.49 -2.69
CA ALA A 285 -1.34 3.04 -3.81
C ALA A 285 -1.86 4.44 -4.16
N SER A 286 -1.02 5.47 -4.07
CA SER A 286 -1.41 6.84 -4.42
C SER A 286 -0.36 7.48 -5.34
N GLY A 287 -0.74 7.76 -6.57
CA GLY A 287 0.07 8.32 -7.64
C GLY A 287 -0.02 7.52 -8.95
N VAL A 288 0.58 8.04 -10.00
CA VAL A 288 0.58 7.40 -11.34
C VAL A 288 1.50 6.18 -11.33
N SER A 289 1.02 5.05 -11.87
CA SER A 289 1.77 3.78 -12.02
C SER A 289 2.34 3.23 -10.69
N VAL A 290 1.75 3.60 -9.57
CA VAL A 290 2.14 3.07 -8.26
C VAL A 290 1.71 1.61 -8.15
N LEU A 291 2.64 0.72 -7.74
CA LEU A 291 2.36 -0.73 -7.60
C LEU A 291 1.73 -1.33 -8.88
N VAL A 292 2.01 -0.75 -10.05
CA VAL A 292 1.31 -1.14 -11.29
C VAL A 292 1.49 -2.61 -11.65
N SER A 293 2.66 -3.20 -11.34
CA SER A 293 2.98 -4.60 -11.63
C SER A 293 2.59 -5.57 -10.49
N ASN A 294 2.04 -5.08 -9.37
CA ASN A 294 1.66 -5.94 -8.25
C ASN A 294 0.61 -6.96 -8.69
N THR A 295 0.84 -8.25 -8.42
CA THR A 295 -0.11 -9.31 -8.75
C THR A 295 -0.76 -9.90 -7.49
N ILE A 296 0.08 -10.32 -6.53
CA ILE A 296 -0.34 -11.04 -5.31
C ILE A 296 0.25 -10.45 -4.02
N GLY A 297 1.10 -9.39 -4.13
CA GLY A 297 1.70 -8.73 -2.96
C GLY A 297 0.63 -8.10 -2.07
N ASN A 298 0.81 -8.21 -0.75
CA ASN A 298 -0.16 -7.75 0.24
C ASN A 298 0.43 -6.70 1.17
N SER A 299 -0.44 -5.86 1.74
CA SER A 299 -0.08 -4.92 2.81
C SER A 299 1.05 -3.96 2.42
N ASN A 300 1.10 -3.55 1.16
CA ASN A 300 2.05 -2.56 0.70
C ASN A 300 1.43 -1.16 0.76
N THR A 301 2.20 -0.18 1.21
CA THR A 301 1.84 1.25 1.16
C THR A 301 2.82 1.96 0.25
N ALA A 302 2.33 2.51 -0.86
CA ALA A 302 3.15 3.19 -1.85
C ALA A 302 2.54 4.55 -2.22
N ILE A 303 3.33 5.62 -2.10
CA ILE A 303 2.91 7.00 -2.38
C ILE A 303 3.98 7.68 -3.22
N GLY A 304 3.60 8.22 -4.37
CA GLY A 304 4.47 8.90 -5.33
C GLY A 304 4.51 8.20 -6.69
N ILE A 305 4.83 8.93 -7.73
CA ILE A 305 4.91 8.39 -9.09
C ILE A 305 5.87 7.20 -9.14
N GLU A 306 5.43 6.06 -9.71
CA GLU A 306 6.23 4.83 -9.90
C GLU A 306 6.77 4.21 -8.60
N ALA A 307 6.22 4.57 -7.43
CA ALA A 307 6.60 3.91 -6.18
C ALA A 307 6.20 2.42 -6.23
N LEU A 308 7.13 1.50 -5.92
CA LEU A 308 6.94 0.05 -5.99
C LEU A 308 6.44 -0.44 -7.37
N GLU A 309 6.77 0.26 -8.45
CA GLU A 309 6.27 -0.02 -9.82
C GLU A 309 6.43 -1.49 -10.22
N SER A 310 7.62 -2.05 -10.01
CA SER A 310 7.98 -3.41 -10.43
C SER A 310 7.59 -4.51 -9.43
N ASN A 311 6.96 -4.16 -8.30
CA ASN A 311 6.60 -5.15 -7.29
C ASN A 311 5.60 -6.16 -7.86
N THR A 312 5.88 -7.47 -7.74
CA THR A 312 4.98 -8.53 -8.19
C THR A 312 4.32 -9.26 -7.02
N SER A 313 5.12 -9.68 -6.05
CA SER A 313 4.68 -10.48 -4.90
C SER A 313 5.23 -10.03 -3.55
N GLY A 314 6.11 -9.02 -3.53
CA GLY A 314 6.64 -8.43 -2.30
C GLY A 314 5.51 -7.88 -1.42
N SER A 315 5.62 -8.09 -0.09
CA SER A 315 4.57 -7.71 0.86
C SER A 315 5.12 -6.89 2.02
N ASN A 316 4.24 -6.14 2.68
CA ASN A 316 4.58 -5.32 3.85
C ASN A 316 5.66 -4.26 3.54
N ASN A 317 5.69 -3.72 2.34
CA ASN A 317 6.62 -2.67 1.99
C ASN A 317 5.97 -1.29 2.15
N THR A 318 6.76 -0.32 2.62
CA THR A 318 6.37 1.09 2.69
C THR A 318 7.29 1.90 1.80
N ALA A 319 6.75 2.53 0.76
CA ALA A 319 7.46 3.37 -0.18
C ALA A 319 6.82 4.75 -0.25
N SER A 320 7.54 5.80 0.12
CA SER A 320 7.05 7.17 0.07
C SER A 320 8.05 8.07 -0.65
N GLY A 321 7.72 8.47 -1.85
CA GLY A 321 8.52 9.29 -2.76
C GLY A 321 8.47 8.77 -4.19
N ALA A 322 8.72 9.63 -5.16
CA ALA A 322 8.81 9.22 -6.56
C ALA A 322 9.89 8.15 -6.75
N SER A 323 9.56 7.06 -7.46
CA SER A 323 10.42 5.90 -7.71
C SER A 323 10.98 5.23 -6.44
N ALA A 324 10.36 5.42 -5.27
CA ALA A 324 10.75 4.70 -4.06
C ALA A 324 10.47 3.20 -4.22
N LEU A 325 11.49 2.34 -3.96
CA LEU A 325 11.44 0.89 -4.18
C LEU A 325 11.01 0.47 -5.60
N GLN A 326 11.27 1.30 -6.62
CA GLN A 326 10.78 1.07 -7.98
C GLN A 326 11.17 -0.30 -8.54
N SER A 327 12.43 -0.73 -8.32
CA SER A 327 12.95 -2.01 -8.83
C SER A 327 12.61 -3.22 -7.96
N ASN A 328 11.92 -3.03 -6.83
CA ASN A 328 11.57 -4.15 -5.95
C ASN A 328 10.58 -5.09 -6.66
N THR A 329 10.90 -6.38 -6.74
CA THR A 329 10.05 -7.40 -7.37
C THR A 329 9.38 -8.30 -6.34
N THR A 330 10.16 -8.89 -5.44
CA THR A 330 9.73 -9.87 -4.44
C THR A 330 10.17 -9.55 -3.02
N GLY A 331 10.96 -8.47 -2.84
CA GLY A 331 11.41 -8.02 -1.53
C GLY A 331 10.24 -7.64 -0.62
N SER A 332 10.37 -7.94 0.69
CA SER A 332 9.30 -7.73 1.65
C SER A 332 9.80 -7.04 2.92
N ASN A 333 8.91 -6.39 3.64
CA ASN A 333 9.21 -5.65 4.88
C ASN A 333 10.26 -4.55 4.68
N ASN A 334 10.29 -3.90 3.52
CA ASN A 334 11.19 -2.79 3.26
C ASN A 334 10.50 -1.45 3.51
N ILE A 335 11.23 -0.49 4.04
CA ILE A 335 10.80 0.89 4.24
C ILE A 335 11.70 1.79 3.41
N ALA A 336 11.13 2.58 2.52
CA ALA A 336 11.84 3.57 1.72
C ALA A 336 11.15 4.94 1.79
N LEU A 337 11.91 5.95 2.20
CA LEU A 337 11.42 7.31 2.35
C LEU A 337 12.30 8.29 1.58
N GLY A 338 11.73 8.98 0.62
CA GLY A 338 12.38 9.97 -0.25
C GLY A 338 12.41 9.54 -1.71
N VAL A 339 12.68 10.49 -2.60
CA VAL A 339 12.83 10.23 -4.04
C VAL A 339 13.96 9.24 -4.28
N ASN A 340 13.69 8.19 -5.08
CA ASN A 340 14.60 7.08 -5.36
C ASN A 340 15.09 6.30 -4.12
N ALA A 341 14.45 6.44 -2.95
CA ALA A 341 14.83 5.65 -1.78
C ALA A 341 14.60 4.16 -2.06
N GLY A 342 15.60 3.31 -1.78
CA GLY A 342 15.55 1.88 -2.05
C GLY A 342 15.42 1.51 -3.53
N PHE A 343 15.69 2.42 -4.47
CA PHE A 343 15.53 2.23 -5.92
C PHE A 343 16.21 0.95 -6.44
N ASN A 344 17.41 0.63 -5.94
CA ASN A 344 18.19 -0.54 -6.38
C ASN A 344 17.78 -1.85 -5.70
N LEU A 345 16.92 -1.83 -4.70
CA LEU A 345 16.44 -3.06 -4.05
C LEU A 345 15.56 -3.86 -5.02
N THR A 346 15.84 -5.16 -5.15
CA THR A 346 15.10 -6.07 -6.05
C THR A 346 14.33 -7.15 -5.29
N SER A 347 15.01 -7.96 -4.48
CA SER A 347 14.45 -9.09 -3.73
C SER A 347 14.84 -9.07 -2.24
N GLY A 348 15.63 -8.09 -1.82
CA GLY A 348 16.07 -7.91 -0.44
C GLY A 348 14.91 -7.68 0.52
N LYS A 349 15.10 -8.07 1.79
CA LYS A 349 14.06 -7.98 2.82
C LYS A 349 14.55 -7.23 4.06
N ASN A 350 13.60 -6.62 4.78
CA ASN A 350 13.86 -5.95 6.06
C ASN A 350 14.86 -4.80 5.95
N ASN A 351 14.85 -4.05 4.86
CA ASN A 351 15.69 -2.88 4.69
C ASN A 351 14.94 -1.60 5.06
N ILE A 352 15.68 -0.61 5.53
CA ILE A 352 15.20 0.76 5.78
C ILE A 352 16.11 1.71 5.03
N ASP A 353 15.61 2.34 3.98
CA ASP A 353 16.32 3.31 3.15
C ASP A 353 15.66 4.69 3.25
N ILE A 354 16.36 5.63 3.87
CA ILE A 354 15.89 7.02 3.99
C ILE A 354 16.84 7.91 3.19
N GLY A 355 16.37 8.46 2.06
CA GLY A 355 17.19 9.26 1.16
C GLY A 355 18.43 8.53 0.61
N ASN A 356 18.35 7.21 0.47
CA ASN A 356 19.39 6.33 -0.05
C ASN A 356 18.81 5.34 -1.06
N THR A 357 19.51 5.12 -2.16
CA THR A 357 19.03 4.24 -3.23
C THR A 357 19.10 2.74 -2.90
N GLY A 358 19.69 2.36 -1.78
CA GLY A 358 19.91 0.95 -1.43
C GLY A 358 20.93 0.25 -2.34
N VAL A 359 21.11 -1.05 -2.10
CA VAL A 359 22.00 -1.91 -2.91
C VAL A 359 21.24 -3.16 -3.33
N ALA A 360 21.34 -3.55 -4.60
CA ALA A 360 20.66 -4.71 -5.15
C ALA A 360 20.94 -5.99 -4.33
N GLY A 361 19.87 -6.71 -3.96
CA GLY A 361 19.95 -7.98 -3.24
C GLY A 361 20.33 -7.90 -1.76
N GLU A 362 20.59 -6.71 -1.21
CA GLU A 362 20.89 -6.60 0.23
C GLU A 362 19.65 -6.85 1.10
N ALA A 363 19.89 -7.28 2.34
CA ALA A 363 18.83 -7.54 3.31
C ALA A 363 19.24 -7.12 4.73
N ALA A 364 18.28 -6.74 5.55
CA ALA A 364 18.43 -6.35 6.94
C ALA A 364 19.46 -5.21 7.13
N LYS A 365 19.35 -4.17 6.30
CA LYS A 365 20.17 -2.97 6.35
C LYS A 365 19.34 -1.73 6.67
N ILE A 366 19.95 -0.81 7.38
CA ILE A 366 19.46 0.56 7.57
C ILE A 366 20.44 1.50 6.89
N ARG A 367 19.96 2.28 5.92
CA ARG A 367 20.72 3.31 5.22
C ARG A 367 20.01 4.64 5.36
N ILE A 368 20.71 5.64 5.87
CA ILE A 368 20.16 7.00 6.03
C ILE A 368 21.10 7.96 5.33
N GLY A 369 20.61 8.62 4.30
CA GLY A 369 21.39 9.55 3.49
C GLY A 369 22.30 8.88 2.47
N THR A 370 22.86 9.70 1.58
CA THR A 370 23.78 9.27 0.52
C THR A 370 25.17 9.82 0.80
N LYS A 371 26.17 8.93 0.73
CA LYS A 371 27.57 9.27 0.91
C LYS A 371 27.98 10.44 0.01
N GLY A 372 28.69 11.42 0.58
CA GLY A 372 29.11 12.62 -0.13
C GLY A 372 28.04 13.74 -0.23
N THR A 373 26.77 13.45 0.07
CA THR A 373 25.70 14.44 0.05
C THR A 373 25.46 15.05 1.42
N GLN A 374 25.23 14.21 2.44
CA GLN A 374 25.10 14.65 3.82
C GLN A 374 26.47 14.76 4.47
N LYS A 375 26.78 15.93 5.03
CA LYS A 375 28.08 16.21 5.67
C LYS A 375 28.07 16.01 7.18
N ALA A 376 26.90 15.90 7.81
CA ALA A 376 26.76 15.70 9.25
C ALA A 376 25.46 14.95 9.57
N ALA A 377 25.48 14.17 10.64
CA ALA A 377 24.31 13.50 11.20
C ALA A 377 24.12 13.97 12.65
N PHE A 378 22.95 14.51 12.96
CA PHE A 378 22.57 14.94 14.32
C PHE A 378 21.48 13.99 14.84
N ILE A 379 21.82 13.25 15.87
CA ILE A 379 20.88 12.30 16.49
C ILE A 379 20.62 12.76 17.92
N ALA A 380 19.41 13.20 18.20
CA ALA A 380 19.01 13.64 19.54
C ALA A 380 19.05 12.49 20.55
N GLY A 381 19.39 12.81 21.81
CA GLY A 381 19.39 11.83 22.91
C GLY A 381 20.66 10.97 23.01
N ILE A 382 21.68 11.17 22.16
CA ILE A 382 22.98 10.52 22.30
C ILE A 382 23.84 11.27 23.32
N SER A 383 23.92 12.61 23.21
CA SER A 383 24.67 13.45 24.13
C SER A 383 23.96 13.60 25.46
N GLY A 384 24.69 13.48 26.57
CA GLY A 384 24.18 13.68 27.93
C GLY A 384 23.46 12.47 28.54
N VAL A 385 23.39 11.32 27.83
CA VAL A 385 22.81 10.08 28.36
C VAL A 385 23.93 9.09 28.72
N ALA A 386 24.02 8.69 29.98
CA ALA A 386 24.96 7.67 30.43
C ALA A 386 24.44 6.27 30.11
N VAL A 387 25.20 5.49 29.35
CA VAL A 387 24.92 4.09 29.02
C VAL A 387 26.14 3.21 29.31
N SER A 388 25.93 1.96 29.68
CA SER A 388 26.95 0.94 29.75
C SER A 388 27.01 0.17 28.43
N GLY A 389 28.20 -0.15 27.91
CA GLY A 389 28.33 -0.90 26.65
C GLY A 389 29.72 -0.80 26.03
N GLY A 390 29.86 -1.30 24.81
CA GLY A 390 31.10 -1.21 24.04
C GLY A 390 31.23 0.11 23.27
N THR A 391 32.45 0.53 23.01
CA THR A 391 32.72 1.70 22.16
C THR A 391 32.24 1.46 20.74
N VAL A 392 31.46 2.40 20.21
CA VAL A 392 30.99 2.38 18.82
C VAL A 392 32.11 2.87 17.90
N VAL A 393 32.37 2.15 16.84
CA VAL A 393 33.30 2.53 15.77
C VAL A 393 32.56 2.69 14.45
N VAL A 394 33.10 3.51 13.55
CA VAL A 394 32.58 3.71 12.19
C VAL A 394 33.62 3.17 11.21
N ASN A 395 33.20 2.32 10.26
CA ASN A 395 34.10 1.90 9.18
C ASN A 395 34.09 2.92 8.02
N LEU A 396 34.93 2.73 7.01
CA LEU A 396 35.06 3.62 5.84
C LEU A 396 33.75 3.75 5.03
N ASN A 397 32.83 2.78 5.15
CA ASN A 397 31.53 2.82 4.49
C ASN A 397 30.44 3.52 5.33
N GLY A 398 30.80 4.14 6.46
CA GLY A 398 29.85 4.80 7.36
C GLY A 398 29.03 3.84 8.25
N GLN A 399 29.34 2.53 8.27
CA GLN A 399 28.65 1.57 9.11
C GLN A 399 29.09 1.69 10.57
N LEU A 400 28.13 1.85 11.45
CA LEU A 400 28.32 1.85 12.90
C LEU A 400 28.36 0.41 13.43
N GLY A 401 29.28 0.17 14.40
CA GLY A 401 29.38 -1.14 15.03
C GLY A 401 30.34 -1.13 16.22
N ILE A 402 30.55 -2.28 16.85
CA ILE A 402 31.54 -2.48 17.91
C ILE A 402 32.77 -3.16 17.29
N ALA A 403 33.96 -2.66 17.58
CA ALA A 403 35.22 -3.27 17.13
C ALA A 403 35.32 -4.71 17.64
N GLY A 404 35.32 -5.69 16.75
CA GLY A 404 35.40 -7.11 17.09
C GLY A 404 36.78 -7.51 17.57
N SER A 405 36.90 -8.02 18.81
CA SER A 405 38.16 -8.48 19.38
C SER A 405 38.32 -10.01 19.50
N SER A 406 37.24 -10.76 19.30
CA SER A 406 37.23 -12.23 19.35
C SER A 406 38.12 -12.83 18.25
N ALA A 407 38.80 -13.95 18.55
CA ALA A 407 39.60 -14.71 17.58
C ALA A 407 38.82 -15.13 16.33
N ARG A 408 37.49 -15.32 16.44
CA ARG A 408 36.60 -15.64 15.29
C ARG A 408 36.59 -14.55 14.20
N PHE A 409 37.01 -13.34 14.50
CA PHE A 409 37.07 -12.23 13.56
C PHE A 409 38.49 -11.89 13.10
N LYS A 410 39.53 -12.63 13.60
CA LYS A 410 40.94 -12.34 13.35
C LYS A 410 41.61 -13.52 12.66
N LYS A 411 42.56 -13.26 11.80
CA LYS A 411 43.46 -14.23 11.18
C LYS A 411 44.91 -13.85 11.47
N GLU A 412 45.84 -14.81 11.35
CA GLU A 412 47.27 -14.59 11.52
C GLU A 412 47.63 -13.97 12.87
N ILE A 413 47.05 -14.46 13.96
CA ILE A 413 47.31 -13.97 15.31
C ILE A 413 48.73 -14.38 15.70
N ARG A 414 49.61 -13.40 15.94
CA ARG A 414 51.02 -13.58 16.34
C ARG A 414 51.38 -12.66 17.50
N PRO A 415 52.37 -13.02 18.34
CA PRO A 415 52.92 -12.09 19.34
C PRO A 415 53.47 -10.81 18.71
N MET A 416 53.30 -9.67 19.38
CA MET A 416 53.63 -8.36 18.84
C MET A 416 55.16 -8.10 18.74
N THR A 417 55.98 -8.79 19.49
CA THR A 417 57.47 -8.72 19.51
C THR A 417 58.02 -7.27 19.41
N ARG A 418 58.69 -6.92 18.31
CA ARG A 418 59.31 -5.59 18.09
C ARG A 418 58.38 -4.55 17.49
N SER A 419 57.21 -4.92 17.03
CA SER A 419 56.29 -3.97 16.37
C SER A 419 55.85 -2.81 17.28
N SER A 420 55.94 -2.98 18.59
CA SER A 420 55.61 -1.94 19.58
C SER A 420 56.75 -0.94 19.84
N GLU A 421 57.98 -1.22 19.39
CA GLU A 421 59.12 -0.34 19.62
C GLU A 421 58.95 1.03 18.92
N ALA A 422 58.09 1.12 17.89
CA ALA A 422 57.72 2.38 17.24
C ALA A 422 57.14 3.41 18.21
N LEU A 423 56.54 2.98 19.32
CA LEU A 423 56.02 3.88 20.37
C LEU A 423 57.05 4.86 20.91
N PHE A 424 58.30 4.43 21.05
CA PHE A 424 59.39 5.27 21.60
C PHE A 424 59.77 6.44 20.68
N SER A 425 59.32 6.41 19.43
CA SER A 425 59.53 7.47 18.44
C SER A 425 58.31 8.38 18.25
N LEU A 426 57.15 8.04 18.85
CA LEU A 426 55.97 8.88 18.82
C LEU A 426 56.16 10.12 19.72
N LYS A 427 55.56 11.23 19.31
CA LYS A 427 55.68 12.51 20.02
C LYS A 427 54.30 12.97 20.50
N PRO A 428 53.90 12.70 21.74
CA PRO A 428 52.70 13.25 22.33
C PRO A 428 52.73 14.77 22.37
N VAL A 429 51.61 15.40 22.03
CA VAL A 429 51.47 16.85 21.98
C VAL A 429 50.21 17.31 22.74
N THR A 430 50.22 18.57 23.14
CA THR A 430 49.00 19.28 23.53
C THR A 430 48.55 20.16 22.37
N PHE A 431 47.25 20.19 22.10
CA PHE A 431 46.71 20.98 21.01
C PHE A 431 45.31 21.52 21.33
N ARG A 432 44.78 22.36 20.45
CA ARG A 432 43.36 22.75 20.39
C ARG A 432 42.88 22.52 18.97
N TYR A 433 41.66 22.06 18.84
CA TYR A 433 41.02 22.03 17.52
C TYR A 433 40.86 23.45 16.97
N LYS A 434 40.78 23.59 15.64
CA LYS A 434 40.45 24.85 15.00
C LYS A 434 39.03 25.28 15.43
N GLU A 435 38.80 26.60 15.48
CA GLU A 435 37.54 27.20 15.94
C GLU A 435 36.29 26.64 15.23
N GLU A 436 36.46 26.25 13.96
CA GLU A 436 35.40 25.65 13.14
C GLU A 436 34.94 24.28 13.68
N LEU A 437 35.80 23.54 14.37
CA LEU A 437 35.55 22.21 14.95
C LEU A 437 35.25 22.28 16.45
N ASP A 438 35.91 23.13 17.19
CA ASP A 438 35.72 23.34 18.62
C ASP A 438 35.76 24.85 18.95
N PRO A 439 34.61 25.56 18.86
CA PRO A 439 34.57 27.00 19.21
C PRO A 439 34.95 27.32 20.67
N ALA A 440 34.81 26.34 21.57
CA ALA A 440 35.21 26.49 22.98
C ALA A 440 36.72 26.42 23.17
N GLY A 441 37.46 25.88 22.20
CA GLY A 441 38.91 25.76 22.21
C GLY A 441 39.44 24.99 23.39
N ILE A 442 38.84 23.87 23.75
CA ILE A 442 39.22 23.04 24.90
C ILE A 442 40.61 22.39 24.66
N PRO A 443 41.58 22.52 25.59
CA PRO A 443 42.86 21.85 25.44
C PRO A 443 42.72 20.33 25.32
N GLN A 444 43.45 19.76 24.38
CA GLN A 444 43.43 18.32 24.07
C GLN A 444 44.86 17.76 24.19
N PHE A 445 44.96 16.44 24.34
CA PHE A 445 46.20 15.68 24.34
C PHE A 445 46.11 14.59 23.28
N GLY A 446 47.18 14.39 22.52
CA GLY A 446 47.11 13.37 21.47
C GLY A 446 48.41 13.29 20.66
N LEU A 447 48.24 12.73 19.45
CA LEU A 447 49.32 12.57 18.46
C LEU A 447 48.87 13.26 17.16
N VAL A 448 49.84 13.74 16.39
CA VAL A 448 49.61 14.31 15.06
C VAL A 448 49.76 13.20 14.02
N ALA A 449 48.73 12.95 13.21
CA ALA A 449 48.71 11.83 12.28
C ALA A 449 49.89 11.85 11.29
N GLU A 450 50.26 13.03 10.79
CA GLU A 450 51.40 13.24 9.89
C GLU A 450 52.75 12.91 10.52
N GLU A 451 52.88 13.07 11.82
CA GLU A 451 54.10 12.69 12.55
C GLU A 451 54.11 11.17 12.86
N VAL A 452 52.94 10.61 13.15
CA VAL A 452 52.78 9.17 13.37
C VAL A 452 53.07 8.38 12.10
N GLU A 453 52.61 8.86 10.95
CA GLU A 453 52.84 8.21 9.65
C GLU A 453 54.33 8.00 9.35
N LYS A 454 55.18 8.98 9.68
CA LYS A 454 56.62 8.89 9.44
C LYS A 454 57.29 7.74 10.21
N VAL A 455 56.69 7.33 11.32
CA VAL A 455 57.27 6.34 12.25
C VAL A 455 56.58 5.00 12.16
N ALA A 456 55.24 5.03 12.05
CA ALA A 456 54.39 3.86 12.12
C ALA A 456 53.14 4.05 11.21
N PRO A 457 53.27 3.90 9.89
CA PRO A 457 52.18 4.14 8.94
C PRO A 457 50.94 3.26 9.19
N ASP A 458 51.10 2.10 9.81
CA ASP A 458 49.97 1.21 10.15
C ASP A 458 49.10 1.75 11.31
N LEU A 459 49.55 2.79 12.00
CA LEU A 459 48.78 3.43 13.08
C LEU A 459 47.92 4.60 12.63
N VAL A 460 47.94 4.99 11.37
CA VAL A 460 47.10 6.09 10.87
C VAL A 460 45.84 5.57 10.17
N LEU A 461 44.75 6.34 10.28
CA LEU A 461 43.55 6.19 9.51
C LEU A 461 43.50 7.27 8.43
N ARG A 462 43.09 6.88 7.23
CA ARG A 462 42.90 7.78 6.09
C ARG A 462 41.41 7.86 5.75
N ASP A 463 40.99 8.95 5.16
CA ASP A 463 39.70 9.11 4.56
C ASP A 463 39.62 8.42 3.19
N GLU A 464 38.54 8.67 2.44
CA GLU A 464 38.29 8.08 1.14
C GLU A 464 39.20 8.58 0.04
N ASP A 465 39.68 9.80 0.16
CA ASP A 465 40.60 10.45 -0.77
C ASP A 465 42.07 10.05 -0.48
N GLY A 466 42.27 9.26 0.59
CA GLY A 466 43.58 8.82 1.01
C GLY A 466 44.31 9.81 1.90
N GLU A 467 43.67 10.91 2.29
CA GLU A 467 44.24 11.92 3.19
C GLU A 467 44.24 11.43 4.64
N LEU A 468 45.24 11.88 5.42
CA LEU A 468 45.37 11.50 6.81
C LEU A 468 44.27 12.09 7.67
N MET A 469 43.53 11.26 8.40
CA MET A 469 42.38 11.67 9.18
C MET A 469 42.56 11.52 10.70
N SER A 470 43.18 10.42 11.15
CA SER A 470 43.27 10.13 12.59
C SER A 470 44.34 9.09 12.91
N VAL A 471 44.56 8.84 14.19
CA VAL A 471 45.44 7.78 14.72
C VAL A 471 44.62 6.68 15.36
N ARG A 472 45.03 5.44 15.18
CA ARG A 472 44.42 4.24 15.77
C ARG A 472 44.82 4.09 17.23
N TYR A 473 44.27 4.93 18.11
CA TYR A 473 44.59 4.95 19.53
C TYR A 473 44.37 3.61 20.24
N GLU A 474 43.39 2.82 19.81
CA GLU A 474 43.14 1.48 20.32
C GLU A 474 44.32 0.51 20.06
N ALA A 475 45.04 0.69 18.94
CA ALA A 475 46.24 -0.07 18.62
C ALA A 475 47.44 0.41 19.48
N VAL A 476 47.54 1.72 19.70
CA VAL A 476 48.58 2.31 20.60
C VAL A 476 48.44 1.73 22.00
N ASN A 477 47.25 1.56 22.56
CA ASN A 477 47.02 0.96 23.87
C ASN A 477 47.55 -0.49 23.95
N ALA A 478 47.34 -1.29 22.89
CA ALA A 478 47.86 -2.66 22.85
C ALA A 478 49.40 -2.70 22.77
N MET A 479 49.99 -1.75 22.03
CA MET A 479 51.43 -1.61 21.93
C MET A 479 52.05 -1.16 23.27
N LEU A 480 51.41 -0.21 23.98
CA LEU A 480 51.82 0.21 25.33
C LEU A 480 51.82 -0.96 26.31
N LEU A 481 50.80 -1.80 26.29
CA LEU A 481 50.76 -3.00 27.12
C LEU A 481 51.96 -3.93 26.83
N ASN A 482 52.30 -4.13 25.55
CA ASN A 482 53.43 -4.98 25.17
C ASN A 482 54.76 -4.43 25.68
N GLU A 483 55.01 -3.12 25.56
CA GLU A 483 56.24 -2.49 26.09
C GLU A 483 56.25 -2.51 27.62
N PHE A 484 55.11 -2.26 28.28
CA PHE A 484 55.01 -2.38 29.73
C PHE A 484 55.39 -3.79 30.22
N LEU A 485 54.90 -4.84 29.57
CA LEU A 485 55.24 -6.23 29.90
C LEU A 485 56.72 -6.54 29.67
N LYS A 486 57.34 -5.99 28.62
CA LYS A 486 58.79 -6.13 28.40
C LYS A 486 59.59 -5.43 29.49
N GLU A 487 59.23 -4.20 29.86
CA GLU A 487 59.93 -3.48 30.96
C GLU A 487 59.71 -4.19 32.29
N HIS A 488 58.53 -4.70 32.59
CA HIS A 488 58.27 -5.49 33.79
C HIS A 488 59.19 -6.72 33.87
N GLN A 489 59.33 -7.48 32.79
CA GLN A 489 60.20 -8.65 32.70
C GLN A 489 61.70 -8.24 32.86
N LYS A 490 62.08 -7.07 32.35
CA LYS A 490 63.42 -6.52 32.51
C LYS A 490 63.72 -6.12 33.98
N VAL A 491 62.71 -5.50 34.63
CA VAL A 491 62.83 -5.15 36.07
C VAL A 491 62.95 -6.42 36.91
N GLU A 492 62.13 -7.44 36.72
CA GLU A 492 62.23 -8.73 37.42
C GLU A 492 63.61 -9.36 37.22
N THR A 493 64.15 -9.29 35.98
CA THR A 493 65.52 -9.78 35.69
C THR A 493 66.59 -8.97 36.40
N GLN A 494 66.42 -7.65 36.51
CA GLN A 494 67.33 -6.77 37.23
C GLN A 494 67.26 -7.02 38.73
N GLU A 495 66.10 -7.19 39.31
CA GLU A 495 65.94 -7.52 40.74
C GLU A 495 66.60 -8.85 41.10
N ALA A 496 66.41 -9.89 40.22
CA ALA A 496 67.12 -11.16 40.43
C ALA A 496 68.61 -11.03 40.38
N LYS A 497 69.16 -10.20 39.45
CA LYS A 497 70.63 -9.91 39.40
C LYS A 497 71.09 -9.12 40.62
N LEU A 498 70.30 -8.16 41.09
CA LEU A 498 70.63 -7.38 42.28
C LEU A 498 70.66 -8.30 43.50
N ALA A 499 69.73 -9.16 43.71
CA ALA A 499 69.69 -10.14 44.79
C ALA A 499 70.92 -11.09 44.75
N GLU A 500 71.34 -11.50 43.55
CA GLU A 500 72.58 -12.29 43.40
C GLU A 500 73.86 -11.48 43.74
N GLN A 501 73.92 -10.21 43.33
CA GLN A 501 75.03 -9.32 43.70
C GLN A 501 75.07 -9.11 45.19
N ASP A 502 73.94 -8.89 45.86
CA ASP A 502 73.88 -8.73 47.31
C ASP A 502 74.38 -10.00 48.05
N ARG A 503 74.05 -11.17 47.58
CA ARG A 503 74.62 -12.42 48.13
C ARG A 503 76.13 -12.48 47.97
N ARG A 504 76.65 -12.10 46.79
CA ARG A 504 78.11 -12.09 46.55
C ARG A 504 78.80 -11.07 47.43
N ILE A 505 78.23 -9.89 47.62
CA ILE A 505 78.76 -8.85 48.52
C ILE A 505 78.78 -9.40 49.95
N ALA A 506 77.67 -9.98 50.43
CA ALA A 506 77.64 -10.54 51.79
C ALA A 506 78.61 -11.70 51.98
N GLU A 507 78.97 -12.47 50.96
CA GLU A 507 79.97 -13.51 51.00
C GLU A 507 81.38 -12.94 50.97
N GLN A 508 81.61 -11.89 50.20
CA GLN A 508 82.89 -11.13 50.23
C GLN A 508 83.11 -10.43 51.56
N GLU A 509 82.14 -9.83 52.17
CA GLU A 509 82.25 -9.23 53.51
C GLU A 509 82.65 -10.28 54.56
N LYS A 510 82.00 -11.47 54.52
CA LYS A 510 82.48 -12.57 55.42
C LYS A 510 83.89 -13.01 55.16
N GLN A 511 84.33 -13.02 53.89
CA GLN A 511 85.75 -13.33 53.57
C GLN A 511 86.65 -12.26 54.05
N ILE A 512 86.34 -10.98 53.88
CA ILE A 512 87.13 -9.84 54.41
C ILE A 512 87.23 -9.91 55.92
N GLU A 513 86.13 -10.21 56.61
CA GLU A 513 86.12 -10.36 58.07
C GLU A 513 86.98 -11.53 58.52
N ARG A 514 86.99 -12.67 57.87
CA ARG A 514 87.86 -13.80 58.12
C ARG A 514 89.37 -13.41 57.90
N LEU A 515 89.65 -12.67 56.84
CA LEU A 515 90.98 -12.18 56.53
C LEU A 515 91.46 -11.17 57.58
N ASN A 516 90.56 -10.29 58.03
CA ASN A 516 90.84 -9.32 59.09
C ASN A 516 91.14 -10.02 60.42
N VAL A 517 90.36 -11.03 60.78
CA VAL A 517 90.59 -11.86 61.98
C VAL A 517 91.95 -12.60 61.85
N GLY A 518 92.26 -13.13 60.65
CA GLY A 518 93.53 -13.78 60.35
C GLY A 518 94.67 -12.83 60.44
N LEU A 519 94.58 -11.60 59.91
CA LEU A 519 95.56 -10.53 60.02
C LEU A 519 95.79 -10.10 61.47
N GLN A 520 94.76 -9.98 62.29
CA GLN A 520 94.87 -9.68 63.72
C GLN A 520 95.56 -10.81 64.45
N GLN A 521 95.32 -12.08 64.12
CA GLN A 521 96.07 -13.23 64.71
C GLN A 521 97.51 -13.23 64.31
N VAL A 522 97.84 -12.93 63.03
CA VAL A 522 99.21 -12.78 62.58
C VAL A 522 99.95 -11.62 63.26
N ALA A 523 99.27 -10.43 63.35
CA ALA A 523 99.79 -9.26 64.05
C ALA A 523 100.01 -9.54 65.53
N ALA A 524 99.14 -10.29 66.19
CA ALA A 524 99.29 -10.72 67.56
C ALA A 524 100.50 -11.68 67.73
N ARG A 525 100.72 -12.58 66.76
CA ARG A 525 101.87 -13.49 66.73
C ARG A 525 103.16 -12.75 66.54
N ILE A 526 103.22 -11.81 65.61
CA ILE A 526 104.43 -10.95 65.41
C ILE A 526 104.73 -10.17 66.67
N LYS A 527 103.74 -9.59 67.35
CA LYS A 527 103.97 -8.92 68.66
C LYS A 527 104.47 -9.85 69.76
N LEU A 528 104.04 -11.12 69.75
CA LEU A 528 104.54 -12.12 70.68
C LEU A 528 105.98 -12.53 70.33
N GLU A 529 106.38 -12.66 69.07
CA GLU A 529 107.77 -12.93 68.63
C GLU A 529 108.68 -11.72 68.85
N GLU A 530 108.23 -10.47 68.69
CA GLU A 530 109.01 -9.26 69.05
C GLU A 530 109.20 -9.11 70.57
N GLY A 531 108.21 -9.58 71.37
CA GLY A 531 108.32 -9.59 72.83
C GLY A 531 109.32 -10.64 73.39
N ASP A 532 109.57 -11.75 72.66
CA ASP A 532 110.57 -12.78 73.03
C ASP A 532 112.02 -12.40 72.63
N VAL A 533 112.20 -11.55 71.61
CA VAL A 533 113.56 -11.06 71.19
C VAL A 533 114.14 -10.00 72.17
N THR A 534 113.34 -9.39 73.03
CA THR A 534 113.77 -8.38 74.00
C THR A 534 114.11 -8.94 75.33
N ARG A 535 114.17 -10.32 75.52
CA ARG A 535 114.58 -10.97 76.82
C ARG A 535 115.85 -11.72 76.75
N VAL A 536 116.64 -11.56 75.72
CA VAL A 536 118.02 -12.19 75.65
C VAL A 536 119.16 -11.18 75.40
N ASN A 537 119.22 -10.11 76.10
CA ASN A 537 120.51 -9.31 76.24
C ASN A 537 120.40 -8.49 77.47
N ASP A 538 120.78 -9.06 78.53
CA ASP A 538 121.58 -8.28 79.58
C ASP A 538 122.62 -9.17 80.14
N PRO A 539 123.87 -8.88 79.94
CA PRO A 539 125.05 -9.46 80.72
C PRO A 539 125.36 -8.65 81.95
N GLU A 540 125.51 -9.33 82.92
CA GLU A 540 126.16 -8.74 84.09
C GLU A 540 126.49 -7.31 83.96
#